data_8ed50d6c73cad12bfcebcf5a829a5bb8
#
_entry.id   8ed50d6c73cad12bfcebcf5a829a5bb8
#
_cell.length_a   1.000
_cell.length_b   1.000
_cell.length_c   1.000
_cell.angle_alpha   90.00
_cell.angle_beta   90.00
_cell.angle_gamma   90.00
#
_symmetry.space_group_name_H-M   'P 1'
#
loop_
_entity.id
_entity.type
_entity.pdbx_description
1 polymer ?
#
loop_
_entity_poly.entity_id
_entity_poly.type
_entity_poly.pdbx_seq_one_letter_code
_entity_poly.pdbx_strand_id
1 'polypeptide(L)'
;MNAITDKNIGLYSLFSGSLGRGVLFSLLLLTVSVGQADAQTGFDEDGVVLEVVDPFIELHTAPGRGYPVFHVIEKGEQVELLKRKTNWYKVRSVSGEEGWTKAAQLGHTLQPTGLPADLPEVGHGEYLASNWRVGFTTGLFEKSTSFSLAVGYRPLTWMGAELEAGKIYNRSVTSDYYSANVIIEPFHRWNLTPYALMGVSRFSFDARQKVLLSDLGDADALTFGGGLSYYIGRNFLVRAEYRLYSVSSNSDSTGLSEWKIGLNTFF
;
A
#
# COMPACT_ATOMS: atom_id res chain seq x y z
N MET A 1 5.98 21.38 62.06
CA MET A 1 7.00 22.21 61.40
C MET A 1 7.48 21.44 60.17
N ASN A 2 7.23 22.04 59.07
CA ASN A 2 7.67 21.85 57.69
C ASN A 2 6.87 20.91 56.79
N ALA A 3 6.01 21.60 56.03
CA ALA A 3 5.46 21.22 54.77
C ALA A 3 6.60 21.13 53.72
N ILE A 4 6.58 20.11 52.87
CA ILE A 4 7.18 20.15 51.55
C ILE A 4 6.10 19.71 50.56
N THR A 5 5.79 20.63 49.76
CA THR A 5 4.84 20.82 48.67
C THR A 5 4.92 19.72 47.61
N ASP A 6 3.80 19.10 47.44
CA ASP A 6 3.47 18.29 46.26
C ASP A 6 3.18 19.21 45.08
N LYS A 7 3.95 19.10 44.05
CA LYS A 7 3.70 19.73 42.74
C LYS A 7 4.06 18.75 41.63
N ASN A 8 3.21 17.76 41.39
CA ASN A 8 3.22 17.00 40.15
C ASN A 8 1.91 16.21 39.96
N ILE A 9 0.79 16.90 40.10
CA ILE A 9 -0.52 16.36 39.67
C ILE A 9 -1.07 17.40 38.69
N GLY A 10 -0.96 17.14 37.41
CA GLY A 10 -1.53 18.10 36.46
C GLY A 10 -1.35 17.82 34.99
N LEU A 11 -1.25 16.57 34.55
CA LEU A 11 -1.32 16.32 33.10
C LEU A 11 -2.10 15.05 32.68
N TYR A 12 -2.61 14.28 33.58
CA TYR A 12 -3.29 13.02 33.25
C TYR A 12 -4.83 13.06 33.36
N SER A 13 -5.42 14.19 33.75
CA SER A 13 -6.88 14.27 33.98
C SER A 13 -7.71 14.81 32.82
N LEU A 14 -7.10 15.10 31.65
CA LEU A 14 -7.82 15.71 30.52
C LEU A 14 -8.39 14.70 29.50
N PHE A 15 -8.20 13.40 29.70
CA PHE A 15 -8.68 12.39 28.74
C PHE A 15 -9.75 11.43 29.26
N SER A 16 -10.33 11.65 30.44
CA SER A 16 -11.34 10.74 31.01
C SER A 16 -12.79 11.22 30.84
N GLY A 17 -13.08 12.04 29.85
CA GLY A 17 -14.44 12.48 29.55
C GLY A 17 -14.97 11.79 28.29
N SER A 18 -16.24 11.38 28.30
CA SER A 18 -16.96 10.78 27.16
C SER A 18 -16.93 11.59 25.86
N LEU A 19 -16.39 12.80 25.85
CA LEU A 19 -16.17 13.65 24.70
C LEU A 19 -14.98 13.21 23.82
N GLY A 20 -14.00 12.47 24.37
CA GLY A 20 -12.83 12.01 23.60
C GLY A 20 -13.18 10.91 22.57
N ARG A 21 -14.23 10.14 22.81
CA ARG A 21 -14.65 9.05 21.91
C ARG A 21 -15.30 9.54 20.61
N GLY A 22 -15.93 10.71 20.61
CA GLY A 22 -16.56 11.32 19.43
C GLY A 22 -15.60 12.13 18.56
N VAL A 23 -14.60 12.75 19.16
CA VAL A 23 -13.70 13.66 18.45
C VAL A 23 -12.67 12.91 17.60
N LEU A 24 -12.17 11.74 18.06
CA LEU A 24 -11.25 10.90 17.28
C LEU A 24 -11.94 10.29 16.06
N PHE A 25 -13.22 9.96 16.15
CA PHE A 25 -14.00 9.44 15.02
C PHE A 25 -14.40 10.55 14.03
N SER A 26 -14.64 11.78 14.50
CA SER A 26 -14.94 12.92 13.65
C SER A 26 -13.72 13.44 12.86
N LEU A 27 -12.52 13.34 13.44
CA LEU A 27 -11.29 13.78 12.74
C LEU A 27 -10.91 12.85 11.60
N LEU A 28 -11.27 11.58 11.67
CA LEU A 28 -11.01 10.58 10.61
C LEU A 28 -11.99 10.73 9.43
N LEU A 29 -13.19 11.29 9.66
CA LEU A 29 -14.21 11.45 8.62
C LEU A 29 -14.04 12.73 7.78
N LEU A 30 -13.23 13.69 8.21
CA LEU A 30 -13.08 14.98 7.54
C LEU A 30 -11.98 15.03 6.47
N THR A 31 -11.23 13.94 6.27
CA THR A 31 -10.13 13.91 5.28
C THR A 31 -10.41 13.05 4.06
N VAL A 32 -11.58 12.46 3.94
CA VAL A 32 -11.99 11.78 2.71
C VAL A 32 -12.74 12.75 1.81
N SER A 33 -12.09 13.82 1.41
CA SER A 33 -12.38 14.43 0.11
C SER A 33 -11.83 13.45 -0.93
N VAL A 34 -12.66 12.56 -1.42
CA VAL A 34 -12.37 11.78 -2.61
C VAL A 34 -12.29 12.78 -3.77
N GLY A 35 -11.11 13.38 -3.93
CA GLY A 35 -10.72 13.86 -5.21
C GLY A 35 -10.69 12.62 -6.10
N GLN A 36 -11.47 12.59 -7.15
CA GLN A 36 -11.27 11.68 -8.26
C GLN A 36 -9.85 11.97 -8.75
N ALA A 37 -8.89 11.18 -8.26
CA ALA A 37 -7.59 11.10 -8.86
C ALA A 37 -7.85 10.33 -10.16
N ASP A 38 -7.99 11.05 -11.26
CA ASP A 38 -7.65 10.49 -12.54
C ASP A 38 -6.29 9.86 -12.35
N ALA A 39 -6.21 8.55 -12.60
CA ALA A 39 -4.95 7.85 -12.67
C ALA A 39 -4.20 8.44 -13.87
N GLN A 40 -3.53 9.56 -13.64
CA GLN A 40 -2.52 10.07 -14.55
C GLN A 40 -1.40 9.04 -14.53
N THR A 41 -1.51 8.06 -15.41
CA THR A 41 -0.38 7.28 -15.86
C THR A 41 0.54 8.30 -16.53
N GLY A 42 1.56 8.73 -15.79
CA GLY A 42 2.50 9.74 -16.24
C GLY A 42 3.37 9.20 -17.39
N PHE A 43 2.88 9.40 -18.58
CA PHE A 43 3.71 9.63 -19.73
C PHE A 43 3.48 11.09 -20.10
N ASP A 44 4.56 11.85 -20.20
CA ASP A 44 4.55 13.17 -20.79
C ASP A 44 3.92 13.12 -22.19
N GLU A 45 3.16 14.16 -22.54
CA GLU A 45 2.44 14.28 -23.82
C GLU A 45 3.36 14.33 -25.07
N ASP A 46 4.66 14.23 -24.91
CA ASP A 46 5.60 14.02 -26.02
C ASP A 46 5.63 12.52 -26.35
N GLY A 47 4.74 12.11 -27.25
CA GLY A 47 4.58 10.73 -27.71
C GLY A 47 5.92 10.15 -28.16
N VAL A 48 6.37 9.10 -27.49
CA VAL A 48 7.59 8.37 -27.89
C VAL A 48 7.30 7.63 -29.18
N VAL A 49 7.91 8.07 -30.26
CA VAL A 49 7.82 7.41 -31.58
C VAL A 49 8.92 6.37 -31.70
N LEU A 50 8.55 5.16 -32.09
CA LEU A 50 9.45 4.03 -32.27
C LEU A 50 9.32 3.48 -33.69
N GLU A 51 10.42 2.94 -34.28
CA GLU A 51 10.43 2.24 -35.54
C GLU A 51 10.44 0.73 -35.32
N VAL A 52 9.55 0.00 -35.95
CA VAL A 52 9.44 -1.46 -35.87
C VAL A 52 10.60 -2.13 -36.61
N VAL A 53 11.43 -2.89 -35.89
CA VAL A 53 12.58 -3.63 -36.43
C VAL A 53 12.27 -5.10 -36.65
N ASP A 54 11.41 -5.67 -35.82
CA ASP A 54 10.89 -7.03 -36.01
C ASP A 54 10.09 -7.13 -37.31
N PRO A 55 9.89 -8.31 -37.87
CA PRO A 55 9.10 -8.49 -39.08
C PRO A 55 7.73 -7.86 -39.01
N PHE A 56 7.11 -7.92 -37.84
CA PHE A 56 5.84 -7.27 -37.53
C PHE A 56 5.60 -7.23 -36.02
N ILE A 57 4.71 -6.34 -35.60
CA ILE A 57 4.11 -6.33 -34.27
C ILE A 57 2.59 -6.48 -34.36
N GLU A 58 2.02 -7.23 -33.42
CA GLU A 58 0.57 -7.51 -33.37
C GLU A 58 -0.17 -6.48 -32.53
N LEU A 59 -1.27 -5.94 -33.06
CA LEU A 59 -2.19 -5.09 -32.31
C LEU A 59 -3.41 -5.87 -31.85
N HIS A 60 -3.56 -5.96 -30.52
CA HIS A 60 -4.73 -6.57 -29.88
C HIS A 60 -5.77 -5.51 -29.50
N THR A 61 -7.04 -5.91 -29.44
CA THR A 61 -8.15 -5.00 -29.06
C THR A 61 -8.10 -4.55 -27.60
N ALA A 62 -7.43 -5.31 -26.72
CA ALA A 62 -7.22 -4.96 -25.32
C ALA A 62 -5.94 -5.61 -24.75
N PRO A 63 -5.43 -5.14 -23.58
CA PRO A 63 -4.16 -5.61 -23.02
C PRO A 63 -4.29 -7.00 -22.38
N GLY A 64 -4.12 -8.05 -23.18
CA GLY A 64 -4.16 -9.44 -22.72
C GLY A 64 -4.08 -10.45 -23.85
N ARG A 65 -3.51 -11.63 -23.56
CA ARG A 65 -3.31 -12.71 -24.55
C ARG A 65 -4.61 -13.30 -25.11
N GLY A 66 -5.72 -13.14 -24.40
CA GLY A 66 -7.03 -13.66 -24.80
C GLY A 66 -7.80 -12.73 -25.75
N TYR A 67 -7.31 -11.52 -25.99
CA TYR A 67 -7.94 -10.58 -26.90
C TYR A 67 -7.45 -10.79 -28.33
N PRO A 68 -8.34 -10.70 -29.32
CA PRO A 68 -7.98 -10.95 -30.72
C PRO A 68 -7.00 -9.90 -31.24
N VAL A 69 -6.13 -10.35 -32.14
CA VAL A 69 -5.33 -9.50 -32.99
C VAL A 69 -6.21 -8.99 -34.11
N PHE A 70 -6.24 -7.70 -34.34
CA PHE A 70 -7.08 -7.08 -35.38
C PHE A 70 -6.26 -6.35 -36.43
N HIS A 71 -5.01 -6.01 -36.12
CA HIS A 71 -4.11 -5.32 -37.04
C HIS A 71 -2.65 -5.77 -36.80
N VAL A 72 -1.82 -5.58 -37.79
CA VAL A 72 -0.38 -5.89 -37.75
C VAL A 72 0.35 -4.69 -38.31
N ILE A 73 1.40 -4.26 -37.63
CA ILE A 73 2.30 -3.19 -38.09
C ILE A 73 3.58 -3.84 -38.62
N GLU A 74 3.95 -3.52 -39.83
CA GLU A 74 5.07 -4.13 -40.52
C GLU A 74 6.41 -3.48 -40.13
N LYS A 75 7.50 -4.17 -40.46
CA LYS A 75 8.87 -3.67 -40.29
C LYS A 75 9.09 -2.35 -41.01
N GLY A 76 9.71 -1.40 -40.32
CA GLY A 76 10.02 -0.06 -40.85
C GLY A 76 8.91 0.95 -40.67
N GLU A 77 7.72 0.52 -40.22
CA GLU A 77 6.67 1.46 -39.85
C GLU A 77 6.94 2.07 -38.47
N GLN A 78 6.41 3.27 -38.26
CA GLN A 78 6.55 3.99 -37.00
C GLN A 78 5.30 3.79 -36.17
N VAL A 79 5.50 3.73 -34.84
CA VAL A 79 4.44 3.63 -33.83
C VAL A 79 4.68 4.66 -32.74
N GLU A 80 3.62 5.31 -32.34
CA GLU A 80 3.59 6.23 -31.20
C GLU A 80 3.12 5.47 -29.96
N LEU A 81 3.87 5.56 -28.84
CA LEU A 81 3.46 5.01 -27.56
C LEU A 81 2.46 5.94 -26.89
N LEU A 82 1.24 5.46 -26.66
CA LEU A 82 0.17 6.25 -26.03
C LEU A 82 0.03 5.97 -24.54
N LYS A 83 0.05 4.67 -24.18
CA LYS A 83 -0.26 4.26 -22.80
C LYS A 83 0.31 2.90 -22.51
N ARG A 84 0.68 2.66 -21.25
CA ARG A 84 1.10 1.35 -20.76
C ARG A 84 0.09 0.75 -19.79
N LYS A 85 -0.06 -0.58 -19.86
CA LYS A 85 -0.79 -1.34 -18.85
C LYS A 85 -0.11 -2.69 -18.62
N THR A 86 0.56 -2.84 -17.50
CA THR A 86 1.35 -4.03 -17.16
C THR A 86 2.44 -4.31 -18.20
N ASN A 87 2.35 -5.43 -18.94
CA ASN A 87 3.28 -5.84 -19.98
C ASN A 87 2.74 -5.53 -21.39
N TRP A 88 1.83 -4.59 -21.52
CA TRP A 88 1.18 -4.18 -22.75
C TRP A 88 1.30 -2.69 -22.94
N TYR A 89 1.56 -2.27 -24.18
CA TYR A 89 1.56 -0.88 -24.58
C TYR A 89 0.43 -0.61 -25.55
N LYS A 90 -0.32 0.44 -25.32
CA LYS A 90 -1.23 0.98 -26.30
C LYS A 90 -0.41 1.84 -27.24
N VAL A 91 -0.45 1.51 -28.50
CA VAL A 91 0.29 2.23 -29.55
C VAL A 91 -0.66 2.70 -30.62
N ARG A 92 -0.26 3.75 -31.32
CA ARG A 92 -0.91 4.25 -32.53
C ARG A 92 0.03 4.07 -33.71
N SER A 93 -0.46 3.48 -34.78
CA SER A 93 0.27 3.36 -36.05
C SER A 93 0.23 4.67 -36.82
N VAL A 94 1.09 4.80 -37.85
CA VAL A 94 1.06 5.94 -38.77
C VAL A 94 -0.28 6.04 -39.52
N SER A 95 -0.94 4.89 -39.74
CA SER A 95 -2.29 4.84 -40.34
C SER A 95 -3.41 5.32 -39.40
N GLY A 96 -3.08 5.63 -38.11
CA GLY A 96 -4.03 6.13 -37.11
C GLY A 96 -4.73 5.03 -36.32
N GLU A 97 -4.41 3.76 -36.53
CA GLU A 97 -5.02 2.65 -35.80
C GLU A 97 -4.40 2.50 -34.42
N GLU A 98 -5.25 2.34 -33.42
CA GLU A 98 -4.83 2.22 -32.03
C GLU A 98 -5.09 0.80 -31.52
N GLY A 99 -4.08 0.18 -30.93
CA GLY A 99 -4.18 -1.16 -30.38
C GLY A 99 -3.18 -1.42 -29.28
N TRP A 100 -3.25 -2.61 -28.70
CA TRP A 100 -2.37 -3.04 -27.65
C TRP A 100 -1.35 -4.07 -28.17
N THR A 101 -0.09 -3.83 -27.91
CA THR A 101 0.99 -4.76 -28.24
C THR A 101 1.77 -5.15 -26.98
N LYS A 102 2.44 -6.30 -27.03
CA LYS A 102 3.25 -6.80 -25.92
C LYS A 102 4.56 -6.00 -25.79
N ALA A 103 4.96 -5.70 -24.55
CA ALA A 103 6.26 -5.08 -24.27
C ALA A 103 7.43 -5.85 -24.91
N ALA A 104 7.37 -7.18 -24.96
CA ALA A 104 8.41 -8.00 -25.56
C ALA A 104 8.55 -7.80 -27.08
N GLN A 105 7.49 -7.45 -27.79
CA GLN A 105 7.55 -7.13 -29.22
C GLN A 105 8.11 -5.73 -29.48
N LEU A 106 7.85 -4.79 -28.57
CA LEU A 106 8.40 -3.44 -28.64
C LEU A 106 9.86 -3.36 -28.17
N GLY A 107 10.33 -4.32 -27.36
CA GLY A 107 11.71 -4.34 -26.86
C GLY A 107 12.79 -4.45 -27.94
N HIS A 108 12.41 -4.85 -29.14
CA HIS A 108 13.32 -4.90 -30.31
C HIS A 108 13.15 -3.68 -31.23
N THR A 109 12.25 -2.74 -30.93
CA THR A 109 12.09 -1.53 -31.74
C THR A 109 13.21 -0.52 -31.47
N LEU A 110 13.45 0.36 -32.43
CA LEU A 110 14.45 1.42 -32.30
C LEU A 110 13.76 2.78 -32.16
N GLN A 111 14.43 3.70 -31.48
CA GLN A 111 14.10 5.12 -31.58
C GLN A 111 14.44 5.64 -33.00
N PRO A 112 13.82 6.74 -33.44
CA PRO A 112 14.17 7.35 -34.74
C PRO A 112 15.66 7.74 -34.85
N THR A 113 16.36 7.81 -33.71
CA THR A 113 17.82 8.03 -33.64
C THR A 113 18.65 6.77 -33.89
N GLY A 114 18.01 5.59 -34.08
CA GLY A 114 18.68 4.31 -34.24
C GLY A 114 19.16 3.67 -32.94
N LEU A 115 18.86 4.26 -31.81
CA LEU A 115 19.14 3.68 -30.48
C LEU A 115 18.03 2.68 -30.07
N PRO A 116 18.35 1.65 -29.29
CA PRO A 116 17.34 0.75 -28.75
C PRO A 116 16.25 1.53 -28.02
N ALA A 117 15.01 1.10 -28.19
CA ALA A 117 13.89 1.69 -27.48
C ALA A 117 14.07 1.50 -25.96
N ASP A 118 14.24 2.59 -25.26
CA ASP A 118 14.19 2.59 -23.79
C ASP A 118 12.71 2.54 -23.37
N LEU A 119 12.17 1.33 -23.36
CA LEU A 119 10.80 1.14 -22.92
C LEU A 119 10.74 1.31 -21.40
N PRO A 120 9.87 2.19 -20.89
CA PRO A 120 9.69 2.32 -19.45
C PRO A 120 9.30 0.97 -18.86
N GLU A 121 10.20 0.32 -18.17
CA GLU A 121 9.90 -0.90 -17.43
C GLU A 121 9.18 -0.54 -16.13
N VAL A 122 8.25 -1.43 -15.67
CA VAL A 122 7.68 -1.33 -14.32
C VAL A 122 8.82 -1.53 -13.34
N GLY A 123 9.36 -0.44 -12.89
CA GLY A 123 10.51 -0.40 -12.00
C GLY A 123 10.13 0.23 -10.66
N HIS A 124 11.14 0.40 -9.83
CA HIS A 124 11.00 1.09 -8.54
C HIS A 124 10.44 2.52 -8.69
N GLY A 125 10.66 3.17 -9.82
CA GLY A 125 10.11 4.50 -10.14
C GLY A 125 8.58 4.54 -10.16
N GLU A 126 7.92 3.52 -10.71
CA GLU A 126 6.46 3.43 -10.68
C GLU A 126 5.92 3.23 -9.26
N TYR A 127 6.64 2.47 -8.42
CA TYR A 127 6.32 2.41 -7.00
C TYR A 127 6.38 3.78 -6.35
N LEU A 128 7.37 4.60 -6.69
CA LEU A 128 7.49 5.96 -6.15
C LEU A 128 6.37 6.89 -6.64
N ALA A 129 5.88 6.67 -7.84
CA ALA A 129 4.78 7.45 -8.45
C ALA A 129 3.39 6.96 -7.98
N SER A 130 3.28 5.72 -7.47
CA SER A 130 2.00 5.16 -7.03
C SER A 130 1.56 5.76 -5.69
N ASN A 131 0.26 6.02 -5.56
CA ASN A 131 -0.32 6.55 -4.33
C ASN A 131 -1.06 5.49 -3.51
N TRP A 132 -1.58 4.46 -4.15
CA TRP A 132 -2.39 3.45 -3.50
C TRP A 132 -1.62 2.13 -3.30
N ARG A 133 -1.87 1.52 -2.15
CA ARG A 133 -1.30 0.23 -1.77
C ARG A 133 -2.40 -0.65 -1.19
N VAL A 134 -2.44 -1.91 -1.59
CA VAL A 134 -3.28 -2.94 -0.96
C VAL A 134 -2.38 -4.10 -0.59
N GLY A 135 -2.50 -4.58 0.63
CA GLY A 135 -1.65 -5.63 1.17
C GLY A 135 -2.42 -6.68 1.93
N PHE A 136 -1.91 -7.90 1.86
CA PHE A 136 -2.28 -9.00 2.73
C PHE A 136 -1.09 -9.35 3.60
N THR A 137 -1.30 -9.48 4.91
CA THR A 137 -0.25 -9.86 5.85
C THR A 137 -0.67 -11.04 6.70
N THR A 138 0.29 -11.83 7.09
CA THR A 138 0.17 -12.86 8.12
C THR A 138 1.25 -12.66 9.16
N GLY A 139 0.98 -13.01 10.40
CA GLY A 139 1.91 -12.74 11.48
C GLY A 139 1.73 -13.62 12.70
N LEU A 140 2.59 -13.36 13.65
CA LEU A 140 2.58 -13.97 14.99
C LEU A 140 2.35 -12.86 16.01
N PHE A 141 1.11 -12.74 16.46
CA PHE A 141 0.70 -11.86 17.54
C PHE A 141 0.89 -12.60 18.87
N GLU A 142 1.92 -12.26 19.62
CA GLU A 142 2.38 -13.04 20.77
C GLU A 142 2.64 -14.51 20.39
N LYS A 143 1.74 -15.40 20.71
CA LYS A 143 1.77 -16.85 20.37
C LYS A 143 0.61 -17.26 19.46
N SER A 144 -0.11 -16.31 18.91
CA SER A 144 -1.31 -16.52 18.09
C SER A 144 -1.04 -16.12 16.66
N THR A 145 -1.66 -16.80 15.71
CA THR A 145 -1.54 -16.44 14.29
C THR A 145 -2.47 -15.29 13.96
N SER A 146 -1.98 -14.30 13.25
CA SER A 146 -2.76 -13.18 12.73
C SER A 146 -2.80 -13.18 11.22
N PHE A 147 -3.92 -12.68 10.67
CA PHE A 147 -4.09 -12.38 9.24
C PHE A 147 -4.74 -11.01 9.12
N SER A 148 -4.29 -10.22 8.15
CA SER A 148 -4.90 -8.91 7.91
C SER A 148 -4.83 -8.49 6.46
N LEU A 149 -5.74 -7.58 6.13
CA LEU A 149 -5.77 -6.81 4.89
C LEU A 149 -5.52 -5.35 5.22
N ALA A 150 -4.72 -4.70 4.42
CA ALA A 150 -4.39 -3.29 4.57
C ALA A 150 -4.62 -2.53 3.27
N VAL A 151 -5.10 -1.30 3.40
CA VAL A 151 -5.20 -0.34 2.32
C VAL A 151 -4.43 0.90 2.74
N GLY A 152 -3.44 1.28 1.95
CA GLY A 152 -2.60 2.43 2.20
C GLY A 152 -2.76 3.49 1.11
N TYR A 153 -2.68 4.74 1.51
CA TYR A 153 -2.61 5.90 0.64
C TYR A 153 -1.37 6.71 0.96
N ARG A 154 -0.57 7.03 -0.05
CA ARG A 154 0.71 7.71 0.08
C ARG A 154 0.69 9.03 -0.70
N PRO A 155 0.27 10.14 -0.07
CA PRO A 155 0.27 11.46 -0.70
C PRO A 155 1.68 12.01 -0.94
N LEU A 156 2.66 11.57 -0.17
CA LEU A 156 4.06 11.95 -0.28
C LEU A 156 4.93 10.70 -0.47
N THR A 157 6.00 10.79 -1.21
CA THR A 157 6.89 9.65 -1.51
C THR A 157 7.50 9.01 -0.25
N TRP A 158 7.61 9.76 0.84
CA TRP A 158 8.24 9.34 2.10
C TRP A 158 7.24 9.14 3.25
N MET A 159 5.94 9.48 3.07
CA MET A 159 4.92 9.37 4.12
C MET A 159 3.58 8.94 3.54
N GLY A 160 2.89 8.06 4.26
CA GLY A 160 1.56 7.60 3.93
C GLY A 160 0.72 7.26 5.15
N ALA A 161 -0.56 6.97 4.90
CA ALA A 161 -1.49 6.45 5.88
C ALA A 161 -1.94 5.04 5.46
N GLU A 162 -2.21 4.18 6.43
CA GLU A 162 -2.65 2.80 6.21
C GLU A 162 -3.80 2.46 7.15
N LEU A 163 -4.85 1.92 6.59
CA LEU A 163 -5.95 1.31 7.33
C LEU A 163 -5.83 -0.21 7.20
N GLU A 164 -5.94 -0.90 8.29
CA GLU A 164 -5.80 -2.34 8.36
C GLU A 164 -6.96 -2.96 9.14
N ALA A 165 -7.45 -4.08 8.66
CA ALA A 165 -8.43 -4.92 9.34
C ALA A 165 -7.90 -6.36 9.37
N GLY A 166 -7.97 -7.00 10.52
CA GLY A 166 -7.43 -8.34 10.67
C GLY A 166 -8.09 -9.17 11.75
N LYS A 167 -7.69 -10.43 11.76
CA LYS A 167 -8.13 -11.43 12.75
C LYS A 167 -6.94 -12.11 13.41
N ILE A 168 -7.04 -12.29 14.70
CA ILE A 168 -6.08 -13.03 15.51
C ILE A 168 -6.74 -14.35 15.95
N TYR A 169 -6.10 -15.45 15.61
CA TYR A 169 -6.58 -16.80 15.91
C TYR A 169 -5.79 -17.39 17.05
N ASN A 170 -6.44 -17.58 18.19
CA ASN A 170 -5.94 -18.37 19.31
C ASN A 170 -6.82 -19.62 19.49
N ARG A 171 -6.30 -20.64 20.19
CA ARG A 171 -7.04 -21.90 20.43
C ARG A 171 -8.39 -21.71 21.11
N SER A 172 -8.54 -20.66 21.91
CA SER A 172 -9.75 -20.43 22.75
C SER A 172 -10.54 -19.19 22.37
N VAL A 173 -9.94 -18.21 21.67
CA VAL A 173 -10.55 -16.91 21.39
C VAL A 173 -10.15 -16.47 20.00
N THR A 174 -11.09 -15.94 19.25
CA THR A 174 -10.81 -15.20 18.01
C THR A 174 -11.04 -13.73 18.29
N SER A 175 -10.13 -12.88 17.85
CA SER A 175 -10.24 -11.44 18.03
C SER A 175 -10.15 -10.74 16.68
N ASP A 176 -11.04 -9.82 16.44
CA ASP A 176 -10.97 -8.89 15.31
C ASP A 176 -10.18 -7.66 15.73
N TYR A 177 -9.39 -7.08 14.84
CA TYR A 177 -8.74 -5.81 15.11
C TYR A 177 -8.77 -4.90 13.89
N TYR A 178 -8.75 -3.61 14.16
CA TYR A 178 -8.69 -2.55 13.18
C TYR A 178 -7.60 -1.58 13.59
N SER A 179 -6.78 -1.16 12.62
CA SER A 179 -5.70 -0.20 12.87
C SER A 179 -5.73 0.93 11.86
N ALA A 180 -5.37 2.13 12.34
CA ALA A 180 -5.09 3.27 11.49
C ALA A 180 -3.67 3.77 11.81
N ASN A 181 -2.79 3.74 10.82
CA ASN A 181 -1.37 3.99 11.00
C ASN A 181 -0.88 5.07 10.04
N VAL A 182 0.09 5.85 10.49
CA VAL A 182 0.94 6.69 9.64
C VAL A 182 2.24 5.92 9.44
N ILE A 183 2.70 5.86 8.18
CA ILE A 183 3.93 5.17 7.78
C ILE A 183 4.91 6.23 7.27
N ILE A 184 6.16 6.12 7.69
CA ILE A 184 7.26 7.00 7.30
C ILE A 184 8.35 6.15 6.67
N GLU A 185 8.68 6.44 5.40
CA GLU A 185 9.67 5.74 4.57
C GLU A 185 10.83 6.70 4.24
N PRO A 186 11.78 6.97 5.15
CA PRO A 186 12.80 8.02 4.95
C PRO A 186 13.74 7.71 3.78
N PHE A 187 13.96 6.44 3.49
CA PHE A 187 14.84 5.99 2.40
C PHE A 187 14.04 5.36 1.25
N HIS A 188 12.92 5.98 0.89
CA HIS A 188 11.97 5.49 -0.11
C HIS A 188 12.57 5.17 -1.50
N ARG A 189 13.75 5.71 -1.83
CA ARG A 189 14.45 5.45 -3.10
C ARG A 189 15.23 4.12 -3.13
N TRP A 190 15.35 3.43 -2.00
CA TRP A 190 16.05 2.16 -1.93
C TRP A 190 15.11 1.01 -2.33
N ASN A 191 15.66 -0.01 -3.00
CA ASN A 191 14.90 -1.22 -3.28
C ASN A 191 14.49 -1.99 -2.02
N LEU A 192 15.31 -1.89 -0.97
CA LEU A 192 15.02 -2.34 0.38
C LEU A 192 14.84 -1.10 1.25
N THR A 193 13.59 -0.75 1.52
CA THR A 193 13.21 0.48 2.21
C THR A 193 12.88 0.19 3.66
N PRO A 194 13.66 0.68 4.63
CA PRO A 194 13.23 0.68 6.02
C PRO A 194 12.13 1.71 6.24
N TYR A 195 11.17 1.36 7.09
CA TYR A 195 10.09 2.25 7.45
C TYR A 195 9.74 2.15 8.94
N ALA A 196 9.15 3.20 9.45
CA ALA A 196 8.54 3.25 10.77
C ALA A 196 7.04 3.50 10.64
N LEU A 197 6.28 3.01 11.59
CA LEU A 197 4.85 3.28 11.67
C LEU A 197 4.44 3.64 13.09
N MET A 198 3.40 4.47 13.18
CA MET A 198 2.72 4.81 14.42
C MET A 198 1.22 4.98 14.16
N GLY A 199 0.41 4.62 15.14
CA GLY A 199 -1.04 4.73 14.96
C GLY A 199 -1.84 4.27 16.15
N VAL A 200 -3.10 3.96 15.88
CA VAL A 200 -4.07 3.48 16.86
C VAL A 200 -4.67 2.17 16.37
N SER A 201 -4.91 1.27 17.31
CA SER A 201 -5.55 -0.01 17.02
C SER A 201 -6.70 -0.24 18.00
N ARG A 202 -7.74 -0.89 17.52
CA ARG A 202 -8.86 -1.37 18.34
C ARG A 202 -8.98 -2.87 18.19
N PHE A 203 -9.00 -3.57 19.30
CA PHE A 203 -9.19 -5.02 19.38
C PHE A 203 -10.59 -5.30 19.91
N SER A 204 -11.32 -6.20 19.26
CA SER A 204 -12.62 -6.70 19.67
C SER A 204 -12.50 -8.19 19.94
N PHE A 205 -12.83 -8.60 21.15
CA PHE A 205 -12.67 -9.99 21.61
C PHE A 205 -14.01 -10.72 21.56
N ASP A 206 -14.11 -11.75 20.71
CA ASP A 206 -15.26 -12.65 20.66
C ASP A 206 -14.99 -13.87 21.56
N ALA A 207 -15.44 -13.79 22.83
CA ALA A 207 -15.36 -14.91 23.75
C ALA A 207 -16.49 -15.91 23.44
N ARG A 208 -16.14 -17.05 22.83
CA ARG A 208 -17.09 -18.16 22.56
C ARG A 208 -17.66 -18.81 23.81
N GLN A 209 -17.13 -18.52 24.99
CA GLN A 209 -17.66 -18.97 26.28
C GLN A 209 -17.88 -17.77 27.21
N LYS A 210 -19.09 -17.27 27.23
CA LYS A 210 -19.58 -16.18 28.10
C LYS A 210 -19.62 -16.50 29.61
N VAL A 211 -19.01 -17.58 30.08
CA VAL A 211 -19.31 -18.07 31.44
C VAL A 211 -18.36 -17.57 32.52
N LEU A 212 -17.15 -17.07 32.21
CA LEU A 212 -16.21 -16.64 33.27
C LEU A 212 -15.38 -15.37 33.00
N LEU A 213 -15.56 -14.70 31.87
CA LEU A 213 -14.77 -13.49 31.54
C LEU A 213 -15.72 -12.40 31.02
N SER A 214 -16.59 -11.92 31.85
CA SER A 214 -17.59 -10.89 31.53
C SER A 214 -16.99 -9.48 31.32
N ASP A 215 -15.70 -9.31 31.28
CA ASP A 215 -15.04 -8.00 31.26
C ASP A 215 -13.98 -7.80 30.15
N LEU A 216 -13.90 -8.69 29.16
CA LEU A 216 -13.08 -8.47 27.96
C LEU A 216 -13.91 -7.68 26.95
N GLY A 217 -14.06 -6.39 27.20
CA GLY A 217 -14.60 -5.42 26.26
C GLY A 217 -13.55 -5.06 25.18
N ASP A 218 -13.97 -4.22 24.23
CA ASP A 218 -13.07 -3.63 23.24
C ASP A 218 -11.88 -2.95 23.92
N ALA A 219 -10.68 -3.18 23.41
CA ALA A 219 -9.46 -2.57 23.90
C ALA A 219 -8.86 -1.66 22.84
N ASP A 220 -8.58 -0.43 23.22
CA ASP A 220 -7.86 0.54 22.38
C ASP A 220 -6.36 0.49 22.72
N ALA A 221 -5.52 0.55 21.71
CA ALA A 221 -4.08 0.52 21.86
C ALA A 221 -3.39 1.56 20.98
N LEU A 222 -2.29 2.11 21.48
CA LEU A 222 -1.34 2.81 20.65
C LEU A 222 -0.42 1.79 19.96
N THR A 223 -0.20 1.99 18.66
CA THR A 223 0.61 1.11 17.84
C THR A 223 1.89 1.83 17.44
N PHE A 224 3.02 1.17 17.63
CA PHE A 224 4.33 1.60 17.14
C PHE A 224 5.00 0.42 16.46
N GLY A 225 5.74 0.69 15.40
CA GLY A 225 6.42 -0.39 14.73
C GLY A 225 7.41 0.09 13.70
N GLY A 226 8.07 -0.88 13.11
CA GLY A 226 8.99 -0.65 12.02
C GLY A 226 9.21 -1.93 11.24
N GLY A 227 9.75 -1.77 10.04
CA GLY A 227 9.95 -2.91 9.17
C GLY A 227 10.81 -2.58 7.96
N LEU A 228 10.88 -3.57 7.10
CA LEU A 228 11.56 -3.50 5.82
C LEU A 228 10.56 -3.82 4.72
N SER A 229 10.58 -3.01 3.69
CA SER A 229 9.81 -3.20 2.46
C SER A 229 10.78 -3.49 1.33
N TYR A 230 10.60 -4.59 0.61
CA TYR A 230 11.43 -4.99 -0.50
C TYR A 230 10.63 -5.04 -1.80
N TYR A 231 11.10 -4.31 -2.81
CA TYR A 231 10.51 -4.29 -4.14
C TYR A 231 10.94 -5.53 -4.93
N ILE A 232 9.97 -6.39 -5.29
CA ILE A 232 10.25 -7.65 -6.01
C ILE A 232 10.11 -7.51 -7.54
N GLY A 233 9.56 -6.40 -8.00
CA GLY A 233 9.30 -6.15 -9.41
C GLY A 233 7.83 -6.16 -9.79
N ARG A 234 7.50 -5.61 -10.95
CA ARG A 234 6.14 -5.30 -11.37
C ARG A 234 5.48 -4.41 -10.31
N ASN A 235 4.31 -4.80 -9.81
CA ASN A 235 3.53 -4.03 -8.84
C ASN A 235 3.56 -4.65 -7.43
N PHE A 236 4.62 -5.40 -7.07
CA PHE A 236 4.66 -6.15 -5.82
C PHE A 236 5.80 -5.75 -4.89
N LEU A 237 5.44 -5.66 -3.60
CA LEU A 237 6.35 -5.45 -2.49
C LEU A 237 6.18 -6.57 -1.48
N VAL A 238 7.28 -7.07 -0.91
CA VAL A 238 7.24 -7.86 0.32
C VAL A 238 7.57 -6.95 1.49
N ARG A 239 6.79 -7.06 2.56
CA ARG A 239 7.02 -6.33 3.81
C ARG A 239 7.25 -7.32 4.94
N ALA A 240 8.25 -7.04 5.78
CA ALA A 240 8.45 -7.68 7.07
C ALA A 240 8.45 -6.59 8.13
N GLU A 241 7.65 -6.75 9.18
CA GLU A 241 7.49 -5.72 10.20
C GLU A 241 7.36 -6.30 11.61
N TYR A 242 7.74 -5.48 12.56
CA TYR A 242 7.54 -5.72 13.98
C TYR A 242 6.73 -4.58 14.58
N ARG A 243 5.66 -4.92 15.29
CA ARG A 243 4.76 -3.97 15.94
C ARG A 243 4.70 -4.18 17.43
N LEU A 244 4.59 -3.08 18.15
CA LEU A 244 4.31 -3.00 19.57
C LEU A 244 2.98 -2.30 19.76
N TYR A 245 2.10 -2.89 20.56
CA TYR A 245 0.81 -2.34 20.94
C TYR A 245 0.84 -2.02 22.43
N SER A 246 0.60 -0.77 22.77
CA SER A 246 0.45 -0.33 24.16
C SER A 246 -1.04 -0.21 24.46
N VAL A 247 -1.59 -1.21 25.13
CA VAL A 247 -2.99 -1.25 25.54
C VAL A 247 -3.12 -0.49 26.84
N SER A 248 -3.93 0.55 26.87
CA SER A 248 -4.23 1.31 28.08
C SER A 248 -5.43 0.68 28.80
N SER A 249 -5.20 0.11 29.97
CA SER A 249 -6.25 -0.30 30.92
C SER A 249 -6.19 0.59 32.16
N ASN A 250 -7.30 0.68 32.89
CA ASN A 250 -7.51 1.65 34.01
C ASN A 250 -6.44 1.70 35.11
N SER A 251 -5.46 0.79 35.12
CA SER A 251 -4.38 0.79 36.12
C SER A 251 -3.03 0.28 35.62
N ASP A 252 -2.95 -0.33 34.42
CA ASP A 252 -1.69 -0.85 33.89
C ASP A 252 -1.63 -0.73 32.37
N SER A 253 -0.45 -0.44 31.83
CA SER A 253 -0.19 -0.51 30.41
C SER A 253 0.42 -1.87 30.08
N THR A 254 -0.27 -2.68 29.28
CA THR A 254 0.25 -3.96 28.82
C THR A 254 0.81 -3.78 27.40
N GLY A 255 2.08 -4.14 27.24
CA GLY A 255 2.73 -4.19 25.92
C GLY A 255 2.47 -5.54 25.25
N LEU A 256 1.96 -5.52 24.02
CA LEU A 256 1.81 -6.70 23.17
C LEU A 256 2.68 -6.53 21.93
N SER A 257 3.16 -7.63 21.37
CA SER A 257 4.05 -7.60 20.20
C SER A 257 3.55 -8.48 19.06
N GLU A 258 3.89 -8.10 17.84
CA GLU A 258 3.52 -8.83 16.64
C GLU A 258 4.62 -8.78 15.58
N TRP A 259 4.98 -9.93 15.05
CA TRP A 259 5.76 -10.05 13.83
C TRP A 259 4.84 -10.31 12.65
N LYS A 260 5.04 -9.58 11.55
CA LYS A 260 4.25 -9.73 10.32
C LYS A 260 5.14 -9.87 9.11
N ILE A 261 4.65 -10.66 8.17
CA ILE A 261 5.15 -10.68 6.80
C ILE A 261 3.97 -10.52 5.85
N GLY A 262 4.15 -9.77 4.79
CA GLY A 262 3.05 -9.48 3.87
C GLY A 262 3.50 -9.25 2.45
N LEU A 263 2.55 -9.46 1.55
CA LEU A 263 2.65 -9.11 0.15
C LEU A 263 1.72 -7.93 -0.13
N ASN A 264 2.27 -6.89 -0.73
CA ASN A 264 1.52 -5.70 -1.10
C ASN A 264 1.59 -5.48 -2.60
N THR A 265 0.51 -4.99 -3.18
CA THR A 265 0.47 -4.46 -4.54
C THR A 265 0.23 -2.95 -4.48
N PHE A 266 0.78 -2.23 -5.46
CA PHE A 266 0.62 -0.78 -5.58
C PHE A 266 0.12 -0.41 -6.98
N PHE A 267 -0.57 0.72 -7.09
CA PHE A 267 -1.14 1.25 -8.33
C PHE A 267 -1.49 2.74 -8.20
#